data_42ee171c5434036905f2339e204e5712
#
_entry.id   42ee171c5434036905f2339e204e5712
#
_cell.length_a   1.000
_cell.length_b   1.000
_cell.length_c   1.000
_cell.angle_alpha   90.00
_cell.angle_beta   90.00
_cell.angle_gamma   90.00
#
_symmetry.space_group_name_H-M   'P 1'
#
loop_
_entity.id
_entity.type
_entity.pdbx_description
1 polymer ?
#
loop_
_entity_poly.entity_id
_entity_poly.type
_entity_poly.pdbx_seq_one_letter_code
_entity_poly.pdbx_strand_id
1 'polypeptide(L)'
;MPSSATIDRVLQTATERGDVPGVVALAGNREGVIYEGAFGRRLLPDGAAMTADTVFWIASMTKAITSAAAMQLVERGLLALDAPIAEVLPELASPRVLEGFDAAGEPLLRPARRAITLRHLLTHTAGFVYDIWNPAMGRYMEKRGIPGIISCQNAALNLPLVFDPGERWDYGIAIDWVGKAVERASGQALGEYFADRLFEPIGMRDTAFKLTPERRARLVAMHARSEDGSLVAIEFELPQDPEFQMGGGGLYGTAADYLAFARVFLNAGRAAGGQVLRPETVALMAQNAMGDLDVRPLKTAAPVYSHDAEFFPGMVKKWGLGFMISPTPGPSGRAAGSLNWAGLGNTYFWIDPASGIAGVILMQLIPFADPKSLQLLDSFERATYEALT
;
A
#
# COMPACT_ATOMS: atom_id res chain seq x y z
N MET A 1 -17.50 -22.07 18.59
CA MET A 1 -16.74 -21.17 17.70
C MET A 1 -17.64 -20.84 16.54
N PRO A 2 -17.89 -19.57 16.19
CA PRO A 2 -18.42 -19.22 14.90
C PRO A 2 -17.43 -19.82 13.89
N SER A 3 -17.93 -20.68 13.04
CA SER A 3 -17.08 -21.50 12.19
C SER A 3 -16.55 -20.70 11.00
N SER A 4 -15.43 -21.11 10.40
CA SER A 4 -14.95 -20.69 9.08
C SER A 4 -16.10 -20.51 8.06
N ALA A 5 -17.16 -21.33 8.21
CA ALA A 5 -18.39 -21.26 7.43
C ALA A 5 -19.12 -19.89 7.48
N THR A 6 -18.98 -19.09 8.53
CA THR A 6 -19.55 -17.72 8.56
C THR A 6 -18.76 -16.80 7.67
N ILE A 7 -17.42 -16.86 7.74
CA ILE A 7 -16.54 -16.06 6.88
C ILE A 7 -16.71 -16.52 5.42
N ASP A 8 -16.74 -17.83 5.15
CA ASP A 8 -16.97 -18.38 3.81
C ASP A 8 -18.25 -17.81 3.19
N ARG A 9 -19.35 -17.81 3.95
CA ARG A 9 -20.64 -17.27 3.49
C ARG A 9 -20.56 -15.78 3.13
N VAL A 10 -19.85 -14.98 3.91
CA VAL A 10 -19.65 -13.55 3.63
C VAL A 10 -18.95 -13.38 2.27
N LEU A 11 -17.84 -14.06 2.06
CA LEU A 11 -17.02 -13.92 0.84
C LEU A 11 -17.74 -14.52 -0.38
N GLN A 12 -18.32 -15.71 -0.25
CA GLN A 12 -19.06 -16.38 -1.31
C GLN A 12 -20.27 -15.56 -1.76
N THR A 13 -21.06 -15.04 -0.82
CA THR A 13 -22.24 -14.23 -1.14
C THR A 13 -21.88 -12.98 -1.94
N ALA A 14 -20.77 -12.32 -1.62
CA ALA A 14 -20.33 -11.14 -2.35
C ALA A 14 -19.96 -11.46 -3.81
N THR A 15 -19.34 -12.60 -4.06
CA THR A 15 -19.00 -13.03 -5.43
C THR A 15 -20.23 -13.52 -6.21
N GLU A 16 -21.14 -14.22 -5.57
CA GLU A 16 -22.39 -14.69 -6.18
C GLU A 16 -23.35 -13.55 -6.57
N ARG A 17 -23.34 -12.46 -5.80
CA ARG A 17 -24.09 -11.23 -6.12
C ARG A 17 -23.44 -10.36 -7.19
N GLY A 18 -22.21 -10.66 -7.61
CA GLY A 18 -21.43 -9.81 -8.49
C GLY A 18 -20.97 -8.52 -7.80
N ASP A 19 -20.91 -8.49 -6.46
CA ASP A 19 -20.37 -7.34 -5.72
C ASP A 19 -18.87 -7.19 -5.98
N VAL A 20 -18.13 -8.29 -6.15
CA VAL A 20 -16.74 -8.34 -6.58
C VAL A 20 -16.52 -9.50 -7.56
N PRO A 21 -15.51 -9.43 -8.47
CA PRO A 21 -15.28 -10.50 -9.45
C PRO A 21 -14.81 -11.80 -8.80
N GLY A 22 -14.03 -11.64 -7.76
CA GLY A 22 -13.49 -12.71 -6.93
C GLY A 22 -12.66 -12.10 -5.80
N VAL A 23 -12.39 -12.93 -4.80
CA VAL A 23 -11.71 -12.53 -3.58
C VAL A 23 -10.87 -13.67 -3.03
N VAL A 24 -9.69 -13.33 -2.51
CA VAL A 24 -8.88 -14.20 -1.65
C VAL A 24 -8.70 -13.48 -0.33
N ALA A 25 -9.07 -14.13 0.77
CA ALA A 25 -8.98 -13.55 2.10
C ALA A 25 -8.34 -14.53 3.09
N LEU A 26 -7.38 -14.03 3.86
CA LEU A 26 -6.69 -14.77 4.89
C LEU A 26 -6.70 -13.97 6.20
N ALA A 27 -6.83 -14.68 7.30
CA ALA A 27 -6.54 -14.15 8.64
C ALA A 27 -5.53 -15.05 9.34
N GLY A 28 -4.70 -14.45 10.19
CA GLY A 28 -3.68 -15.16 10.94
C GLY A 28 -3.45 -14.55 12.31
N ASN A 29 -2.89 -15.35 13.18
CA ASN A 29 -2.41 -14.94 14.48
C ASN A 29 -0.87 -15.09 14.56
N ARG A 30 -0.32 -14.99 15.77
CA ARG A 30 1.14 -15.15 15.99
C ARG A 30 1.65 -16.53 15.59
N GLU A 31 0.84 -17.58 15.73
CA GLU A 31 1.20 -18.98 15.51
C GLU A 31 1.06 -19.39 14.03
N GLY A 32 0.01 -18.89 13.32
CA GLY A 32 -0.23 -19.32 11.94
C GLY A 32 -1.44 -18.68 11.27
N VAL A 33 -1.83 -19.28 10.17
CA VAL A 33 -3.07 -18.98 9.47
C VAL A 33 -4.23 -19.56 10.27
N ILE A 34 -5.26 -18.76 10.53
CA ILE A 34 -6.49 -19.16 11.25
C ILE A 34 -7.70 -19.22 10.33
N TYR A 35 -7.62 -18.54 9.17
CA TYR A 35 -8.62 -18.58 8.13
C TYR A 35 -7.97 -18.40 6.76
N GLU A 36 -8.45 -19.15 5.77
CA GLU A 36 -8.12 -19.02 4.35
C GLU A 36 -9.36 -19.29 3.51
N GLY A 37 -9.69 -18.38 2.59
CA GLY A 37 -10.81 -18.54 1.66
C GLY A 37 -10.54 -17.88 0.31
N ALA A 38 -11.01 -18.54 -0.77
CA ALA A 38 -10.91 -18.04 -2.14
C ALA A 38 -12.24 -18.31 -2.87
N PHE A 39 -12.87 -17.25 -3.37
CA PHE A 39 -14.20 -17.33 -4.00
C PHE A 39 -14.26 -16.48 -5.27
N GLY A 40 -15.15 -16.84 -6.20
CA GLY A 40 -15.32 -16.14 -7.47
C GLY A 40 -14.28 -16.52 -8.52
N ARG A 41 -14.00 -15.62 -9.46
CA ARG A 41 -13.20 -15.92 -10.66
C ARG A 41 -12.07 -14.92 -10.84
N ARG A 42 -10.95 -15.40 -11.43
CA ARG A 42 -9.81 -14.55 -11.79
C ARG A 42 -10.08 -13.64 -12.99
N LEU A 43 -11.04 -14.02 -13.82
CA LEU A 43 -11.49 -13.27 -14.99
C LEU A 43 -12.98 -13.53 -15.20
N LEU A 44 -13.79 -12.49 -15.25
CA LEU A 44 -15.22 -12.61 -15.59
C LEU A 44 -15.42 -12.58 -17.12
N PRO A 45 -16.47 -13.29 -17.65
CA PRO A 45 -17.38 -14.16 -16.89
C PRO A 45 -16.86 -15.60 -16.71
N ASP A 46 -15.95 -16.08 -17.57
CA ASP A 46 -15.67 -17.52 -17.73
C ASP A 46 -14.24 -17.94 -17.36
N GLY A 47 -13.47 -17.05 -16.70
CA GLY A 47 -12.11 -17.35 -16.27
C GLY A 47 -12.02 -18.41 -15.18
N ALA A 48 -10.81 -18.87 -14.89
CA ALA A 48 -10.55 -19.84 -13.84
C ALA A 48 -11.03 -19.32 -12.47
N ALA A 49 -11.40 -20.24 -11.59
CA ALA A 49 -11.75 -19.91 -10.21
C ALA A 49 -10.57 -19.26 -9.47
N MET A 50 -10.88 -18.41 -8.49
CA MET A 50 -9.89 -17.98 -7.50
C MET A 50 -9.37 -19.19 -6.73
N THR A 51 -8.08 -19.14 -6.41
CA THR A 51 -7.40 -20.11 -5.56
C THR A 51 -6.57 -19.36 -4.52
N ALA A 52 -6.20 -19.97 -3.42
CA ALA A 52 -5.41 -19.32 -2.35
C ALA A 52 -4.08 -18.77 -2.86
N ASP A 53 -3.52 -19.38 -3.90
CA ASP A 53 -2.26 -18.99 -4.56
C ASP A 53 -2.45 -18.03 -5.75
N THR A 54 -3.67 -17.48 -5.93
CA THR A 54 -3.91 -16.42 -6.93
C THR A 54 -2.99 -15.24 -6.70
N VAL A 55 -2.36 -14.76 -7.78
CA VAL A 55 -1.45 -13.61 -7.77
C VAL A 55 -2.24 -12.35 -8.08
N PHE A 56 -1.99 -11.29 -7.31
CA PHE A 56 -2.60 -9.98 -7.43
C PHE A 56 -1.55 -8.91 -7.65
N TRP A 57 -1.86 -7.85 -8.36
CA TRP A 57 -1.15 -6.59 -8.20
C TRP A 57 -1.55 -5.99 -6.86
N ILE A 58 -0.64 -6.00 -5.89
CA ILE A 58 -0.93 -5.53 -4.53
C ILE A 58 -0.83 -4.01 -4.38
N ALA A 59 -0.45 -3.32 -5.45
CA ALA A 59 -0.39 -1.86 -5.53
C ALA A 59 0.26 -1.24 -4.28
N SER A 60 -0.38 -0.28 -3.65
CA SER A 60 0.18 0.48 -2.53
C SER A 60 0.41 -0.33 -1.24
N MET A 61 -0.02 -1.59 -1.17
CA MET A 61 0.42 -2.49 -0.10
C MET A 61 1.95 -2.72 -0.16
N THR A 62 2.59 -2.52 -1.32
CA THR A 62 4.05 -2.46 -1.51
C THR A 62 4.74 -1.51 -0.54
N LYS A 63 4.10 -0.39 -0.17
CA LYS A 63 4.68 0.67 0.65
C LYS A 63 5.16 0.18 2.02
N ALA A 64 4.41 -0.69 2.66
CA ALA A 64 4.79 -1.25 3.95
C ALA A 64 6.07 -2.11 3.83
N ILE A 65 6.21 -2.86 2.74
CA ILE A 65 7.39 -3.68 2.43
C ILE A 65 8.60 -2.78 2.17
N THR A 66 8.45 -1.74 1.35
CA THR A 66 9.50 -0.75 1.08
C THR A 66 9.93 -0.03 2.35
N SER A 67 8.98 0.32 3.20
CA SER A 67 9.26 0.95 4.50
C SER A 67 10.04 0.02 5.42
N ALA A 68 9.69 -1.27 5.49
CA ALA A 68 10.43 -2.26 6.25
C ALA A 68 11.88 -2.41 5.76
N ALA A 69 12.09 -2.42 4.44
CA ALA A 69 13.42 -2.44 3.83
C ALA A 69 14.26 -1.21 4.22
N ALA A 70 13.68 -0.02 4.15
CA ALA A 70 14.33 1.22 4.57
C ALA A 70 14.69 1.17 6.07
N MET A 71 13.80 0.64 6.91
CA MET A 71 14.05 0.54 8.35
C MET A 71 15.13 -0.49 8.68
N GLN A 72 15.32 -1.57 7.91
CA GLN A 72 16.49 -2.44 8.04
C GLN A 72 17.80 -1.67 7.77
N LEU A 73 17.80 -0.74 6.82
CA LEU A 73 18.98 0.10 6.54
C LEU A 73 19.20 1.16 7.62
N VAL A 74 18.13 1.65 8.25
CA VAL A 74 18.23 2.50 9.46
C VAL A 74 18.86 1.72 10.62
N GLU A 75 18.43 0.47 10.86
CA GLU A 75 19.03 -0.42 11.88
C GLU A 75 20.54 -0.63 11.69
N ARG A 76 20.98 -0.62 10.44
CA ARG A 76 22.38 -0.80 10.03
C ARG A 76 23.17 0.50 9.99
N GLY A 77 22.54 1.65 10.27
CA GLY A 77 23.16 2.98 10.20
C GLY A 77 23.50 3.46 8.79
N LEU A 78 22.91 2.85 7.75
CA LEU A 78 23.10 3.22 6.34
C LEU A 78 22.10 4.28 5.88
N LEU A 79 20.99 4.44 6.58
CA LEU A 79 20.01 5.50 6.43
C LEU A 79 19.74 6.15 7.79
N ALA A 80 19.43 7.44 7.79
CA ALA A 80 19.04 8.18 8.98
C ALA A 80 17.63 8.76 8.79
N LEU A 81 16.78 8.62 9.82
CA LEU A 81 15.37 9.07 9.74
C LEU A 81 15.25 10.58 9.61
N ASP A 82 16.08 11.34 10.29
CA ASP A 82 15.90 12.78 10.49
C ASP A 82 17.00 13.64 9.86
N ALA A 83 18.02 13.02 9.25
CA ALA A 83 18.99 13.73 8.43
C ALA A 83 18.38 14.12 7.06
N PRO A 84 18.90 15.16 6.39
CA PRO A 84 18.51 15.49 5.04
C PRO A 84 18.68 14.29 4.10
N ILE A 85 17.62 13.86 3.46
CA ILE A 85 17.67 12.69 2.56
C ILE A 85 18.56 12.95 1.33
N ALA A 86 18.83 14.20 1.05
CA ALA A 86 19.75 14.64 -0.02
C ALA A 86 21.19 14.10 0.12
N GLU A 87 21.58 13.72 1.32
CA GLU A 87 22.88 13.04 1.54
C GLU A 87 22.94 11.67 0.82
N VAL A 88 21.80 11.04 0.65
CA VAL A 88 21.65 9.77 -0.07
C VAL A 88 21.06 9.99 -1.47
N LEU A 89 20.09 10.91 -1.59
CA LEU A 89 19.37 11.24 -2.83
C LEU A 89 19.63 12.70 -3.22
N PRO A 90 20.75 13.01 -3.93
CA PRO A 90 21.08 14.38 -4.34
C PRO A 90 20.00 15.04 -5.20
N GLU A 91 19.15 14.24 -5.86
CA GLU A 91 18.00 14.70 -6.65
C GLU A 91 17.00 15.49 -5.79
N LEU A 92 16.97 15.25 -4.47
CA LEU A 92 16.10 15.92 -3.52
C LEU A 92 16.80 17.05 -2.73
N ALA A 93 17.98 17.52 -3.18
CA ALA A 93 18.73 18.55 -2.49
C ALA A 93 18.07 19.95 -2.56
N SER A 94 17.33 20.23 -3.63
CA SER A 94 16.71 21.53 -3.87
C SER A 94 15.23 21.38 -4.28
N PRO A 95 14.39 20.82 -3.40
CA PRO A 95 12.99 20.59 -3.74
C PRO A 95 12.25 21.93 -3.94
N ARG A 96 11.32 21.93 -4.91
CA ARG A 96 10.47 23.09 -5.22
C ARG A 96 9.05 22.81 -4.75
N VAL A 97 8.36 23.84 -4.32
CA VAL A 97 6.94 23.78 -3.92
C VAL A 97 6.10 24.48 -4.98
N LEU A 98 5.08 23.79 -5.47
CA LEU A 98 4.06 24.35 -6.37
C LEU A 98 3.07 25.17 -5.53
N GLU A 99 3.06 26.49 -5.75
CA GLU A 99 2.15 27.42 -5.07
C GLU A 99 0.84 27.63 -5.85
N GLY A 100 0.83 27.24 -7.12
CA GLY A 100 -0.31 27.43 -8.02
C GLY A 100 0.13 27.73 -9.44
N PHE A 101 -0.69 28.47 -10.15
CA PHE A 101 -0.45 28.85 -11.55
C PHE A 101 -0.75 30.32 -11.74
N ASP A 102 0.01 30.98 -12.61
CA ASP A 102 -0.26 32.36 -13.02
C ASP A 102 -1.46 32.48 -13.99
N ALA A 103 -1.75 33.71 -14.44
CA ALA A 103 -2.85 33.97 -15.36
C ALA A 103 -2.67 33.31 -16.74
N ALA A 104 -1.44 33.00 -17.16
CA ALA A 104 -1.10 32.25 -18.35
C ALA A 104 -1.16 30.73 -18.14
N GLY A 105 -1.42 30.31 -16.90
CA GLY A 105 -1.43 28.91 -16.51
C GLY A 105 -0.04 28.31 -16.32
N GLU A 106 1.03 29.13 -16.19
CA GLU A 106 2.37 28.62 -15.87
C GLU A 106 2.49 28.32 -14.37
N PRO A 107 3.16 27.20 -13.99
CA PRO A 107 3.31 26.85 -12.59
C PRO A 107 4.20 27.84 -11.85
N LEU A 108 3.72 28.30 -10.71
CA LEU A 108 4.46 29.14 -9.78
C LEU A 108 5.19 28.22 -8.78
N LEU A 109 6.51 28.21 -8.85
CA LEU A 109 7.37 27.37 -8.03
C LEU A 109 8.29 28.21 -7.17
N ARG A 110 8.36 27.88 -5.86
CA ARG A 110 9.38 28.42 -4.95
C ARG A 110 10.27 27.33 -4.38
N PRO A 111 11.46 27.66 -3.85
CA PRO A 111 12.24 26.70 -3.06
C PRO A 111 11.46 26.25 -1.81
N ALA A 112 11.61 24.98 -1.42
CA ALA A 112 11.11 24.52 -0.13
C ALA A 112 11.89 25.17 1.03
N ARG A 113 11.21 25.41 2.15
CA ARG A 113 11.79 26.05 3.34
C ARG A 113 12.56 25.09 4.22
N ARG A 114 12.39 23.78 4.02
CA ARG A 114 13.03 22.72 4.81
C ARG A 114 13.51 21.61 3.89
N ALA A 115 14.56 20.93 4.31
CA ALA A 115 15.01 19.70 3.67
C ALA A 115 14.00 18.58 3.89
N ILE A 116 13.90 17.69 2.91
CA ILE A 116 13.18 16.44 3.05
C ILE A 116 14.04 15.47 3.87
N THR A 117 13.39 14.71 4.77
CA THR A 117 14.03 13.63 5.53
C THR A 117 13.40 12.30 5.17
N LEU A 118 14.04 11.18 5.52
CA LEU A 118 13.46 9.85 5.35
C LEU A 118 12.14 9.72 6.12
N ARG A 119 12.05 10.31 7.33
CA ARG A 119 10.81 10.35 8.11
C ARG A 119 9.67 11.02 7.32
N HIS A 120 9.95 12.18 6.70
CA HIS A 120 8.94 12.87 5.88
C HIS A 120 8.44 11.99 4.72
N LEU A 121 9.34 11.23 4.08
CA LEU A 121 8.96 10.32 2.99
C LEU A 121 8.12 9.15 3.51
N LEU A 122 8.55 8.50 4.59
CA LEU A 122 7.86 7.34 5.19
C LEU A 122 6.49 7.69 5.77
N THR A 123 6.29 8.93 6.19
CA THR A 123 5.03 9.39 6.79
C THR A 123 4.11 10.16 5.84
N HIS A 124 4.45 10.28 4.55
CA HIS A 124 3.72 11.10 3.58
C HIS A 124 3.56 12.58 4.01
N THR A 125 4.55 13.12 4.69
CA THR A 125 4.60 14.53 5.09
C THR A 125 5.67 15.32 4.34
N ALA A 126 6.27 14.73 3.29
CA ALA A 126 7.28 15.37 2.46
C ALA A 126 6.74 16.47 1.52
N GLY A 127 5.46 16.38 1.16
CA GLY A 127 4.83 17.29 0.18
C GLY A 127 4.63 16.68 -1.20
N PHE A 128 5.05 15.45 -1.44
CA PHE A 128 4.70 14.70 -2.65
C PHE A 128 3.26 14.18 -2.60
N VAL A 129 2.55 14.30 -3.73
CA VAL A 129 1.16 13.86 -3.87
C VAL A 129 0.99 13.00 -5.14
N TYR A 130 -0.15 12.30 -5.23
CA TYR A 130 -0.61 11.72 -6.48
C TYR A 130 -1.57 12.67 -7.20
N ASP A 131 -1.48 12.71 -8.50
CA ASP A 131 -2.37 13.46 -9.41
C ASP A 131 -3.85 13.06 -9.25
N ILE A 132 -4.12 11.77 -9.07
CA ILE A 132 -5.48 11.23 -8.93
C ILE A 132 -6.24 11.76 -7.69
N TRP A 133 -5.55 12.35 -6.72
CA TRP A 133 -6.11 13.00 -5.54
C TRP A 133 -5.68 14.48 -5.39
N ASN A 134 -4.96 15.02 -6.37
CA ASN A 134 -4.52 16.40 -6.34
C ASN A 134 -4.63 17.04 -7.73
N PRO A 135 -5.72 17.84 -8.01
CA PRO A 135 -5.93 18.43 -9.32
C PRO A 135 -4.82 19.37 -9.78
N ALA A 136 -4.16 20.07 -8.83
CA ALA A 136 -3.06 20.97 -9.19
C ALA A 136 -1.84 20.19 -9.68
N MET A 137 -1.58 19.01 -9.10
CA MET A 137 -0.51 18.13 -9.56
C MET A 137 -0.86 17.54 -10.93
N GLY A 138 -2.09 17.08 -11.15
CA GLY A 138 -2.53 16.61 -12.48
C GLY A 138 -2.32 17.65 -13.57
N ARG A 139 -2.74 18.90 -13.31
CA ARG A 139 -2.51 20.05 -14.22
C ARG A 139 -1.01 20.32 -14.45
N TYR A 140 -0.19 20.22 -13.39
CA TYR A 140 1.26 20.41 -13.51
C TYR A 140 1.89 19.34 -14.41
N MET A 141 1.53 18.07 -14.18
CA MET A 141 2.04 16.94 -14.96
C MET A 141 1.63 17.05 -16.43
N GLU A 142 0.38 17.34 -16.71
CA GLU A 142 -0.12 17.56 -18.07
C GLU A 142 0.67 18.67 -18.79
N LYS A 143 0.82 19.82 -18.14
CA LYS A 143 1.54 20.96 -18.71
C LYS A 143 3.01 20.70 -18.97
N ARG A 144 3.65 19.86 -18.15
CA ARG A 144 5.08 19.52 -18.26
C ARG A 144 5.34 18.22 -19.02
N GLY A 145 4.31 17.53 -19.47
CA GLY A 145 4.42 16.24 -20.15
C GLY A 145 5.03 15.16 -19.26
N ILE A 146 4.77 15.20 -17.95
CA ILE A 146 5.30 14.23 -17.00
C ILE A 146 4.37 13.01 -16.98
N PRO A 147 4.88 11.79 -17.19
CA PRO A 147 4.06 10.60 -17.20
C PRO A 147 3.54 10.26 -15.78
N GLY A 148 2.42 9.53 -15.72
CA GLY A 148 1.92 8.99 -14.45
C GLY A 148 2.89 7.99 -13.83
N ILE A 149 2.83 7.85 -12.51
CA ILE A 149 3.77 7.00 -11.75
C ILE A 149 3.76 5.53 -12.19
N ILE A 150 2.60 5.00 -12.63
CA ILE A 150 2.45 3.62 -13.12
C ILE A 150 3.20 3.35 -14.42
N SER A 151 3.71 4.39 -15.11
CA SER A 151 4.62 4.21 -16.25
C SER A 151 5.97 3.63 -15.85
N CYS A 152 6.32 3.71 -14.56
CA CYS A 152 7.60 3.32 -13.98
C CYS A 152 8.82 3.97 -14.68
N GLN A 153 8.62 5.15 -15.28
CA GLN A 153 9.68 5.97 -15.88
C GLN A 153 10.26 6.92 -14.83
N ASN A 154 11.58 7.10 -14.80
CA ASN A 154 12.22 8.03 -13.85
C ASN A 154 11.67 9.46 -13.93
N ALA A 155 11.20 9.88 -15.11
CA ALA A 155 10.54 11.17 -15.31
C ALA A 155 9.31 11.37 -14.41
N ALA A 156 8.59 10.29 -14.07
CA ALA A 156 7.42 10.34 -13.18
C ALA A 156 7.76 10.74 -11.73
N LEU A 157 9.02 10.65 -11.33
CA LEU A 157 9.50 11.06 -10.01
C LEU A 157 9.81 12.56 -9.93
N ASN A 158 9.94 13.26 -11.07
CA ASN A 158 10.35 14.68 -11.13
C ASN A 158 9.18 15.63 -10.84
N LEU A 159 8.52 15.46 -9.70
CA LEU A 159 7.39 16.27 -9.28
C LEU A 159 7.81 17.29 -8.23
N PRO A 160 7.22 18.52 -8.24
CA PRO A 160 7.36 19.44 -7.13
C PRO A 160 6.58 18.95 -5.92
N LEU A 161 6.89 19.48 -4.77
CA LEU A 161 6.06 19.38 -3.57
C LEU A 161 4.82 20.28 -3.72
N VAL A 162 3.78 20.04 -2.94
CA VAL A 162 2.62 20.95 -2.86
C VAL A 162 2.53 21.68 -1.50
N PHE A 163 3.45 21.41 -0.60
CA PHE A 163 3.66 22.10 0.68
C PHE A 163 5.09 21.84 1.19
N ASP A 164 5.52 22.60 2.18
CA ASP A 164 6.85 22.40 2.79
C ASP A 164 6.89 21.11 3.63
N PRO A 165 7.99 20.36 3.61
CA PRO A 165 8.12 19.13 4.38
C PRO A 165 7.74 19.29 5.85
N GLY A 166 6.88 18.41 6.37
CA GLY A 166 6.42 18.41 7.75
C GLY A 166 5.23 19.33 8.05
N GLU A 167 4.63 20.01 7.07
CA GLU A 167 3.51 20.92 7.34
C GLU A 167 2.13 20.21 7.38
N ARG A 168 1.98 19.15 6.62
CA ARG A 168 0.75 18.35 6.60
C ARG A 168 1.01 16.95 6.08
N TRP A 169 0.01 16.09 6.24
CA TRP A 169 -0.04 14.78 5.61
C TRP A 169 -0.78 14.89 4.27
N ASP A 170 -0.20 14.31 3.21
CA ASP A 170 -0.88 14.14 1.94
C ASP A 170 -0.29 12.94 1.19
N TYR A 171 -1.14 12.09 0.63
CA TYR A 171 -0.73 10.83 0.07
C TYR A 171 -0.12 10.95 -1.32
N GLY A 172 1.04 10.36 -1.55
CA GLY A 172 1.71 10.50 -2.83
C GLY A 172 2.88 9.55 -3.07
N ILE A 173 3.73 9.94 -4.03
CA ILE A 173 4.85 9.13 -4.54
C ILE A 173 6.05 9.05 -3.57
N ALA A 174 5.93 9.53 -2.33
CA ALA A 174 7.06 9.63 -1.40
C ALA A 174 7.80 8.30 -1.20
N ILE A 175 7.07 7.16 -1.17
CA ILE A 175 7.67 5.84 -0.94
C ILE A 175 8.41 5.32 -2.18
N ASP A 176 8.16 5.85 -3.36
CA ASP A 176 8.99 5.55 -4.53
C ASP A 176 10.40 6.13 -4.35
N TRP A 177 10.52 7.31 -3.77
CA TRP A 177 11.79 7.87 -3.35
C TRP A 177 12.45 7.10 -2.20
N VAL A 178 11.66 6.51 -1.29
CA VAL A 178 12.20 5.56 -0.29
C VAL A 178 12.80 4.35 -0.98
N GLY A 179 12.15 3.79 -2.00
CA GLY A 179 12.71 2.73 -2.83
C GLY A 179 14.07 3.10 -3.43
N LYS A 180 14.17 4.31 -4.00
CA LYS A 180 15.44 4.85 -4.50
C LYS A 180 16.51 4.99 -3.40
N ALA A 181 16.11 5.39 -2.20
CA ALA A 181 17.03 5.46 -1.06
C ALA A 181 17.53 4.07 -0.65
N VAL A 182 16.65 3.06 -0.67
CA VAL A 182 17.04 1.66 -0.42
C VAL A 182 18.07 1.20 -1.44
N GLU A 183 17.82 1.41 -2.75
CA GLU A 183 18.77 1.06 -3.82
C GLU A 183 20.13 1.73 -3.61
N ARG A 184 20.13 3.04 -3.36
CA ARG A 184 21.35 3.84 -3.20
C ARG A 184 22.17 3.42 -1.97
N ALA A 185 21.48 3.21 -0.84
CA ALA A 185 22.13 2.86 0.42
C ALA A 185 22.61 1.41 0.49
N SER A 186 21.92 0.49 -0.20
CA SER A 186 22.28 -0.93 -0.23
C SER A 186 23.25 -1.31 -1.35
N GLY A 187 23.26 -0.55 -2.44
CA GLY A 187 23.96 -0.91 -3.68
C GLY A 187 23.29 -2.04 -4.48
N GLN A 188 22.05 -2.42 -4.14
CA GLN A 188 21.28 -3.47 -4.82
C GLN A 188 20.07 -2.87 -5.51
N ALA A 189 19.56 -3.50 -6.57
CA ALA A 189 18.24 -3.17 -7.10
C ALA A 189 17.16 -3.46 -6.04
N LEU A 190 16.08 -2.67 -6.03
CA LEU A 190 15.07 -2.77 -4.98
C LEU A 190 14.49 -4.17 -4.82
N GLY A 191 14.18 -4.84 -5.95
CA GLY A 191 13.63 -6.20 -5.96
C GLY A 191 14.64 -7.25 -5.48
N GLU A 192 15.92 -7.08 -5.74
CA GLU A 192 16.98 -7.95 -5.22
C GLU A 192 17.11 -7.79 -3.70
N TYR A 193 17.12 -6.55 -3.22
CA TYR A 193 17.13 -6.28 -1.78
C TYR A 193 15.92 -6.91 -1.09
N PHE A 194 14.72 -6.76 -1.67
CA PHE A 194 13.51 -7.37 -1.11
C PHE A 194 13.60 -8.89 -1.10
N ALA A 195 14.06 -9.51 -2.19
CA ALA A 195 14.19 -10.96 -2.28
C ALA A 195 15.11 -11.50 -1.18
N ASP A 196 16.31 -10.93 -1.06
CA ASP A 196 17.35 -11.42 -0.15
C ASP A 196 17.05 -11.11 1.33
N ARG A 197 16.50 -9.92 1.61
CA ARG A 197 16.41 -9.38 2.98
C ARG A 197 15.03 -9.45 3.62
N LEU A 198 13.99 -9.63 2.80
CA LEU A 198 12.62 -9.72 3.26
C LEU A 198 11.95 -11.02 2.79
N PHE A 199 11.89 -11.26 1.47
CA PHE A 199 11.04 -12.32 0.94
C PHE A 199 11.56 -13.70 1.33
N GLU A 200 12.84 -13.98 1.15
CA GLU A 200 13.43 -15.27 1.51
C GLU A 200 13.31 -15.56 3.02
N PRO A 201 13.71 -14.67 3.95
CA PRO A 201 13.56 -14.91 5.38
C PRO A 201 12.09 -15.03 5.85
N ILE A 202 11.16 -14.34 5.21
CA ILE A 202 9.73 -14.39 5.56
C ILE A 202 9.05 -15.62 4.94
N GLY A 203 9.57 -16.11 3.80
CA GLY A 203 8.98 -17.19 3.01
C GLY A 203 7.99 -16.72 1.95
N MET A 204 8.10 -15.45 1.49
CA MET A 204 7.26 -14.83 0.45
C MET A 204 7.77 -15.23 -0.94
N ARG A 205 7.29 -16.35 -1.45
CA ARG A 205 7.83 -16.95 -2.68
C ARG A 205 7.21 -16.42 -3.97
N ASP A 206 6.00 -15.87 -3.87
CA ASP A 206 5.21 -15.40 -5.02
C ASP A 206 5.14 -13.88 -5.12
N THR A 207 5.87 -13.15 -4.27
CA THR A 207 5.91 -11.69 -4.28
C THR A 207 7.12 -11.17 -5.07
N ALA A 208 6.89 -10.33 -6.08
CA ALA A 208 7.95 -9.72 -6.89
C ALA A 208 7.43 -8.55 -7.72
N PHE A 209 8.36 -7.75 -8.28
CA PHE A 209 8.04 -6.72 -9.29
C PHE A 209 7.77 -7.31 -10.67
N LYS A 210 8.34 -8.47 -11.00
CA LYS A 210 8.19 -9.13 -12.30
C LYS A 210 7.32 -10.38 -12.20
N LEU A 211 6.50 -10.58 -13.22
CA LEU A 211 5.68 -11.78 -13.38
C LEU A 211 6.47 -12.83 -14.17
N THR A 212 6.85 -13.91 -13.49
CA THR A 212 7.33 -15.12 -14.19
C THR A 212 6.15 -15.81 -14.90
N PRO A 213 6.40 -16.74 -15.85
CA PRO A 213 5.31 -17.52 -16.47
C PRO A 213 4.40 -18.20 -15.45
N GLU A 214 4.95 -18.71 -14.34
CA GLU A 214 4.21 -19.41 -13.28
C GLU A 214 3.31 -18.44 -12.49
N ARG A 215 3.80 -17.24 -12.17
CA ARG A 215 2.98 -16.19 -11.51
C ARG A 215 1.91 -15.66 -12.46
N ARG A 216 2.26 -15.46 -13.74
CA ARG A 216 1.33 -15.00 -14.77
C ARG A 216 0.17 -15.97 -14.98
N ALA A 217 0.41 -17.27 -14.94
CA ALA A 217 -0.63 -18.30 -15.06
C ALA A 217 -1.66 -18.24 -13.92
N ARG A 218 -1.30 -17.64 -12.79
CA ARG A 218 -2.16 -17.45 -11.61
C ARG A 218 -2.63 -16.00 -11.40
N LEU A 219 -2.25 -15.08 -12.29
CA LEU A 219 -2.60 -13.67 -12.19
C LEU A 219 -4.11 -13.48 -12.37
N VAL A 220 -4.70 -12.67 -11.49
CA VAL A 220 -6.07 -12.20 -11.63
C VAL A 220 -6.13 -11.01 -12.57
N ALA A 221 -7.13 -10.96 -13.43
CA ALA A 221 -7.37 -9.80 -14.29
C ALA A 221 -7.87 -8.60 -13.48
N MET A 222 -7.49 -7.39 -13.91
CA MET A 222 -8.10 -6.18 -13.39
C MET A 222 -9.52 -6.04 -13.94
N HIS A 223 -10.46 -5.65 -13.09
CA HIS A 223 -11.82 -5.33 -13.47
C HIS A 223 -12.13 -3.86 -13.19
N ALA A 224 -13.05 -3.30 -13.97
CA ALA A 224 -13.60 -1.98 -13.70
C ALA A 224 -15.09 -2.11 -13.39
N ARG A 225 -15.58 -1.34 -12.42
CA ARG A 225 -17.01 -1.20 -12.19
C ARG A 225 -17.54 -0.12 -13.10
N SER A 226 -18.49 -0.48 -13.96
CA SER A 226 -19.21 0.43 -14.84
C SER A 226 -20.26 1.24 -14.07
N GLU A 227 -20.79 2.29 -14.68
CA GLU A 227 -21.82 3.14 -14.07
C GLU A 227 -23.11 2.40 -13.72
N ASP A 228 -23.47 1.34 -14.47
CA ASP A 228 -24.60 0.48 -14.19
C ASP A 228 -24.34 -0.55 -13.08
N GLY A 229 -23.12 -0.55 -12.50
CA GLY A 229 -22.68 -1.44 -11.44
C GLY A 229 -22.11 -2.77 -11.93
N SER A 230 -22.11 -3.06 -13.23
CA SER A 230 -21.52 -4.26 -13.82
C SER A 230 -19.98 -4.24 -13.67
N LEU A 231 -19.38 -5.43 -13.70
CA LEU A 231 -17.93 -5.61 -13.64
C LEU A 231 -17.41 -6.06 -15.00
N VAL A 232 -16.47 -5.30 -15.55
CA VAL A 232 -15.86 -5.58 -16.86
C VAL A 232 -14.37 -5.75 -16.69
N ALA A 233 -13.79 -6.82 -17.22
CA ALA A 233 -12.36 -7.01 -17.24
C ALA A 233 -11.69 -5.96 -18.14
N ILE A 234 -10.59 -5.39 -17.69
CA ILE A 234 -9.78 -4.44 -18.43
C ILE A 234 -8.33 -4.91 -18.54
N GLU A 235 -7.66 -4.53 -19.61
CA GLU A 235 -6.25 -4.78 -19.76
C GLU A 235 -5.47 -3.87 -18.81
N PHE A 236 -4.71 -4.47 -17.92
CA PHE A 236 -3.84 -3.76 -17.00
C PHE A 236 -2.67 -4.64 -16.57
N GLU A 237 -1.47 -4.14 -16.79
CA GLU A 237 -0.23 -4.70 -16.25
C GLU A 237 0.80 -3.58 -16.15
N LEU A 238 1.59 -3.57 -15.08
CA LEU A 238 2.72 -2.65 -14.97
C LEU A 238 3.85 -3.07 -15.95
N PRO A 239 4.68 -2.13 -16.41
CA PRO A 239 5.84 -2.44 -17.22
C PRO A 239 6.70 -3.53 -16.57
N GLN A 240 7.01 -4.60 -17.31
CA GLN A 240 7.81 -5.72 -16.82
C GLN A 240 9.32 -5.49 -16.92
N ASP A 241 9.71 -4.44 -17.65
CA ASP A 241 11.08 -3.95 -17.72
C ASP A 241 11.10 -2.43 -17.48
N PRO A 242 10.83 -2.00 -16.24
CA PRO A 242 10.68 -0.59 -15.86
C PRO A 242 12.04 0.12 -15.76
N GLU A 243 12.06 1.45 -15.93
CA GLU A 243 13.26 2.27 -15.63
C GLU A 243 13.58 2.31 -14.13
N PHE A 244 12.57 2.18 -13.28
CA PHE A 244 12.74 1.98 -11.85
C PHE A 244 11.66 1.04 -11.28
N GLN A 245 12.00 0.28 -10.26
CA GLN A 245 11.06 -0.56 -9.54
C GLN A 245 10.26 0.30 -8.57
N MET A 246 8.94 0.39 -8.81
CA MET A 246 8.04 1.29 -8.11
C MET A 246 7.82 0.85 -6.66
N GLY A 247 8.64 1.36 -5.73
CA GLY A 247 8.56 1.04 -4.29
C GLY A 247 7.25 1.46 -3.63
N GLY A 248 6.52 2.39 -4.25
CA GLY A 248 5.21 2.84 -3.81
C GLY A 248 4.04 1.96 -4.28
N GLY A 249 4.25 0.97 -5.19
CA GLY A 249 3.09 0.24 -5.71
C GLY A 249 3.35 -0.84 -6.75
N GLY A 250 4.60 -1.24 -6.95
CA GLY A 250 4.98 -2.09 -8.10
C GLY A 250 4.88 -3.60 -7.89
N LEU A 251 4.65 -4.09 -6.67
CA LEU A 251 4.67 -5.51 -6.39
C LEU A 251 3.39 -6.24 -6.83
N TYR A 252 3.61 -7.45 -7.31
CA TYR A 252 2.62 -8.51 -7.39
C TYR A 252 2.87 -9.49 -6.25
N GLY A 253 1.83 -10.16 -5.74
CA GLY A 253 1.96 -11.13 -4.67
C GLY A 253 0.66 -11.87 -4.37
N THR A 254 0.72 -12.80 -3.42
CA THR A 254 -0.42 -13.57 -2.93
C THR A 254 -0.85 -13.08 -1.56
N ALA A 255 -2.09 -13.41 -1.16
CA ALA A 255 -2.58 -13.10 0.18
C ALA A 255 -1.78 -13.84 1.26
N ALA A 256 -1.30 -15.05 0.98
CA ALA A 256 -0.48 -15.83 1.91
C ALA A 256 0.88 -15.18 2.18
N ASP A 257 1.56 -14.73 1.13
CA ASP A 257 2.83 -13.99 1.26
C ASP A 257 2.64 -12.71 2.07
N TYR A 258 1.58 -11.96 1.76
CA TYR A 258 1.33 -10.70 2.48
C TYR A 258 0.94 -10.93 3.95
N LEU A 259 0.18 -11.97 4.25
CA LEU A 259 -0.11 -12.35 5.62
C LEU A 259 1.16 -12.77 6.37
N ALA A 260 2.08 -13.49 5.72
CA ALA A 260 3.37 -13.83 6.31
C ALA A 260 4.18 -12.56 6.66
N PHE A 261 4.18 -11.55 5.78
CA PHE A 261 4.77 -10.23 6.05
C PHE A 261 4.07 -9.52 7.23
N ALA A 262 2.74 -9.48 7.25
CA ALA A 262 1.98 -8.85 8.33
C ALA A 262 2.28 -9.48 9.70
N ARG A 263 2.45 -10.81 9.74
CA ARG A 263 2.81 -11.56 10.95
C ARG A 263 4.21 -11.25 11.49
N VAL A 264 5.12 -10.71 10.69
CA VAL A 264 6.41 -10.18 11.19
C VAL A 264 6.16 -9.11 12.25
N PHE A 265 5.17 -8.25 12.04
CA PHE A 265 4.81 -7.19 12.99
C PHE A 265 4.08 -7.72 14.24
N LEU A 266 3.30 -8.79 14.12
CA LEU A 266 2.73 -9.48 15.29
C LEU A 266 3.80 -10.17 16.13
N ASN A 267 4.89 -10.62 15.51
CA ASN A 267 5.95 -11.43 16.14
C ASN A 267 7.23 -10.62 16.43
N ALA A 268 7.07 -9.31 16.71
CA ALA A 268 8.18 -8.42 17.06
C ALA A 268 9.38 -8.54 16.10
N GLY A 269 9.09 -8.61 14.82
CA GLY A 269 10.07 -8.62 13.74
C GLY A 269 10.60 -10.02 13.35
N ARG A 270 10.08 -11.10 13.94
CA ARG A 270 10.49 -12.46 13.63
C ARG A 270 9.64 -13.08 12.52
N ALA A 271 10.31 -13.84 11.66
CA ALA A 271 9.70 -14.72 10.66
C ALA A 271 10.26 -16.14 10.81
N ALA A 272 9.81 -17.07 9.96
CA ALA A 272 10.28 -18.46 9.98
C ALA A 272 11.80 -18.59 9.77
N GLY A 273 12.37 -17.74 8.90
CA GLY A 273 13.81 -17.71 8.61
C GLY A 273 14.66 -16.92 9.62
N GLY A 274 14.06 -16.36 10.67
CA GLY A 274 14.79 -15.61 11.71
C GLY A 274 14.28 -14.20 11.96
N GLN A 275 15.13 -13.35 12.52
CA GLN A 275 14.81 -11.93 12.79
C GLN A 275 14.95 -11.11 11.52
N VAL A 276 13.86 -10.50 11.07
CA VAL A 276 13.79 -9.64 9.87
C VAL A 276 13.97 -8.16 10.24
N LEU A 277 13.33 -7.73 11.33
CA LEU A 277 13.43 -6.40 11.92
C LEU A 277 13.66 -6.55 13.43
N ARG A 278 14.37 -5.62 14.05
CA ARG A 278 14.49 -5.59 15.50
C ARG A 278 13.15 -5.28 16.16
N PRO A 279 12.86 -5.80 17.37
CA PRO A 279 11.63 -5.49 18.08
C PRO A 279 11.39 -3.97 18.27
N GLU A 280 12.47 -3.24 18.55
CA GLU A 280 12.42 -1.77 18.73
C GLU A 280 12.04 -1.06 17.43
N THR A 281 12.49 -1.57 16.28
CA THR A 281 12.16 -1.03 14.96
C THR A 281 10.70 -1.28 14.63
N VAL A 282 10.19 -2.48 14.91
CA VAL A 282 8.75 -2.79 14.77
C VAL A 282 7.90 -1.85 15.63
N ALA A 283 8.29 -1.65 16.90
CA ALA A 283 7.61 -0.74 17.80
C ALA A 283 7.65 0.72 17.28
N LEU A 284 8.81 1.16 16.77
CA LEU A 284 8.96 2.49 16.18
C LEU A 284 8.09 2.68 14.92
N MET A 285 8.01 1.67 14.06
CA MET A 285 7.17 1.72 12.86
C MET A 285 5.67 1.78 13.18
N ALA A 286 5.26 1.19 14.30
CA ALA A 286 3.87 1.15 14.77
C ALA A 286 3.44 2.37 15.60
N GLN A 287 4.32 3.34 15.83
CA GLN A 287 4.01 4.57 16.56
C GLN A 287 3.68 5.73 15.63
N ASN A 288 2.88 6.69 16.12
CA ASN A 288 2.64 7.93 15.40
C ASN A 288 3.98 8.65 15.15
N ALA A 289 4.38 8.79 13.89
CA ALA A 289 5.63 9.40 13.46
C ALA A 289 5.47 10.79 12.82
N MET A 290 4.25 11.35 12.83
CA MET A 290 3.94 12.65 12.23
C MET A 290 3.41 13.71 13.24
N GLY A 291 3.56 13.44 14.52
CA GLY A 291 3.20 14.38 15.59
C GLY A 291 1.70 14.69 15.63
N ASP A 292 1.36 15.98 15.66
CA ASP A 292 -0.03 16.45 15.76
C ASP A 292 -0.80 16.36 14.45
N LEU A 293 -0.15 16.06 13.33
CA LEU A 293 -0.82 15.92 12.04
C LEU A 293 -1.74 14.70 12.03
N ASP A 294 -2.82 14.80 11.24
CA ASP A 294 -3.79 13.73 11.01
C ASP A 294 -3.80 13.29 9.54
N VAL A 295 -4.11 12.01 9.32
CA VAL A 295 -4.42 11.49 7.99
C VAL A 295 -5.74 12.10 7.51
N ARG A 296 -5.71 12.67 6.31
CA ARG A 296 -6.87 13.33 5.70
C ARG A 296 -7.60 12.40 4.73
N PRO A 297 -8.90 12.62 4.49
CA PRO A 297 -9.61 11.98 3.39
C PRO A 297 -8.93 12.28 2.05
N LEU A 298 -8.85 11.28 1.20
CA LEU A 298 -8.38 11.40 -0.17
C LEU A 298 -9.56 11.81 -1.06
N LYS A 299 -9.59 13.05 -1.54
CA LYS A 299 -10.62 13.56 -2.44
C LYS A 299 -10.23 13.27 -3.88
N THR A 300 -11.07 12.54 -4.60
CA THR A 300 -10.75 12.14 -5.97
C THR A 300 -10.70 13.33 -6.94
N ALA A 301 -9.68 13.34 -7.77
CA ALA A 301 -9.57 14.18 -8.97
C ALA A 301 -9.72 13.33 -10.25
N ALA A 302 -9.82 12.01 -10.11
CA ALA A 302 -9.89 11.07 -11.22
C ALA A 302 -10.85 9.90 -10.88
N PRO A 303 -12.18 10.11 -11.01
CA PRO A 303 -13.20 9.12 -10.58
C PRO A 303 -13.08 7.74 -11.24
N VAL A 304 -12.48 7.67 -12.42
CA VAL A 304 -12.21 6.39 -13.11
C VAL A 304 -11.26 5.50 -12.34
N TYR A 305 -10.35 6.09 -11.55
CA TYR A 305 -9.33 5.33 -10.78
C TYR A 305 -9.66 5.21 -9.30
N SER A 306 -10.36 6.19 -8.73
CA SER A 306 -10.66 6.21 -7.29
C SER A 306 -11.94 6.96 -6.99
N HIS A 307 -12.73 6.44 -6.05
CA HIS A 307 -13.69 7.25 -5.32
C HIS A 307 -12.97 8.13 -4.28
N ASP A 308 -13.71 9.01 -3.60
CA ASP A 308 -13.26 9.61 -2.35
C ASP A 308 -12.97 8.48 -1.36
N ALA A 309 -11.81 8.53 -0.71
CA ALA A 309 -11.41 7.47 0.21
C ALA A 309 -11.18 8.05 1.61
N GLU A 310 -11.93 7.55 2.56
CA GLU A 310 -11.76 7.80 3.98
C GLU A 310 -11.95 6.50 4.75
N PHE A 311 -10.87 5.99 5.33
CA PHE A 311 -10.96 4.86 6.25
C PHE A 311 -11.48 5.35 7.60
N PHE A 312 -12.43 4.61 8.19
CA PHE A 312 -13.04 4.94 9.48
C PHE A 312 -13.53 6.41 9.55
N PRO A 313 -14.58 6.78 8.79
CA PRO A 313 -15.07 8.14 8.73
C PRO A 313 -15.35 8.71 10.12
N GLY A 314 -14.92 9.96 10.36
CA GLY A 314 -15.09 10.65 11.64
C GLY A 314 -14.11 10.23 12.75
N MET A 315 -13.26 9.23 12.53
CA MET A 315 -12.22 8.84 13.50
C MET A 315 -10.89 9.52 13.17
N VAL A 316 -10.12 9.86 14.22
CA VAL A 316 -8.73 10.31 14.03
C VAL A 316 -7.89 9.15 13.51
N LYS A 317 -7.04 9.43 12.54
CA LYS A 317 -6.07 8.49 11.98
C LYS A 317 -4.69 9.13 11.98
N LYS A 318 -3.70 8.37 12.39
CA LYS A 318 -2.28 8.76 12.40
C LYS A 318 -1.50 7.95 11.38
N TRP A 319 -0.21 8.24 11.23
CA TRP A 319 0.68 7.50 10.37
C TRP A 319 1.99 7.20 11.09
N GLY A 320 2.39 5.92 11.01
CA GLY A 320 3.70 5.47 11.46
C GLY A 320 4.73 5.45 10.34
N LEU A 321 5.74 4.63 10.44
CA LEU A 321 6.72 4.47 9.36
C LEU A 321 6.27 3.35 8.41
N GLY A 322 5.32 3.70 7.52
CA GLY A 322 4.80 2.80 6.49
C GLY A 322 3.36 2.30 6.69
N PHE A 323 2.67 2.70 7.75
CA PHE A 323 1.30 2.27 8.06
C PHE A 323 0.42 3.42 8.51
N MET A 324 -0.86 3.38 8.14
CA MET A 324 -1.88 4.13 8.84
C MET A 324 -2.17 3.47 10.19
N ILE A 325 -2.35 4.27 11.22
CA ILE A 325 -2.60 3.85 12.60
C ILE A 325 -3.98 4.31 13.02
N SER A 326 -4.76 3.41 13.64
CA SER A 326 -6.03 3.73 14.30
C SER A 326 -5.78 3.93 15.81
N PRO A 327 -5.73 5.18 16.32
CA PRO A 327 -5.42 5.44 17.74
C PRO A 327 -6.50 4.93 18.69
N THR A 328 -7.71 4.71 18.19
CA THR A 328 -8.88 4.22 18.94
C THR A 328 -9.35 2.88 18.35
N PRO A 329 -10.11 2.07 19.11
CA PRO A 329 -10.67 0.84 18.59
C PRO A 329 -11.50 1.06 17.31
N GLY A 330 -11.35 0.18 16.34
CA GLY A 330 -12.12 0.19 15.11
C GLY A 330 -13.52 -0.40 15.25
N PRO A 331 -14.46 -0.03 14.38
CA PRO A 331 -15.86 -0.46 14.47
C PRO A 331 -16.08 -1.96 14.21
N SER A 332 -15.12 -2.64 13.57
CA SER A 332 -15.21 -4.04 13.19
C SER A 332 -14.49 -4.99 14.15
N GLY A 333 -13.96 -4.48 15.28
CA GLY A 333 -13.32 -5.30 16.32
C GLY A 333 -11.84 -5.05 16.53
N ARG A 334 -11.17 -4.28 15.67
CA ARG A 334 -9.74 -3.94 15.86
C ARG A 334 -9.52 -3.17 17.15
N ALA A 335 -8.48 -3.53 17.86
CA ALA A 335 -8.02 -2.76 19.01
C ALA A 335 -7.36 -1.43 18.61
N ALA A 336 -7.27 -0.51 19.53
CA ALA A 336 -6.49 0.72 19.39
C ALA A 336 -5.01 0.39 19.07
N GLY A 337 -4.38 1.18 18.23
CA GLY A 337 -3.01 0.96 17.76
C GLY A 337 -2.90 0.00 16.58
N SER A 338 -4.00 -0.46 16.01
CA SER A 338 -3.97 -1.30 14.81
C SER A 338 -3.39 -0.54 13.61
N LEU A 339 -2.65 -1.29 12.77
CA LEU A 339 -1.98 -0.81 11.58
C LEU A 339 -2.74 -1.28 10.36
N ASN A 340 -2.80 -0.48 9.32
CA ASN A 340 -3.44 -0.89 8.06
C ASN A 340 -3.00 -0.01 6.89
N TRP A 341 -3.29 -0.46 5.69
CA TRP A 341 -3.33 0.32 4.46
C TRP A 341 -4.05 -0.50 3.37
N ALA A 342 -3.93 0.00 2.12
CA ALA A 342 -4.62 -0.57 0.97
C ALA A 342 -3.82 -0.47 -0.32
N GLY A 343 -4.30 -1.14 -1.37
CA GLY A 343 -3.84 -1.01 -2.75
C GLY A 343 -4.94 -0.56 -3.69
N LEU A 344 -4.57 0.13 -4.75
CA LEU A 344 -5.49 0.76 -5.72
C LEU A 344 -6.49 -0.23 -6.34
N GLY A 345 -6.12 -1.52 -6.47
CA GLY A 345 -6.99 -2.59 -6.94
C GLY A 345 -7.99 -3.11 -5.90
N ASN A 346 -8.33 -2.34 -4.89
CA ASN A 346 -9.17 -2.75 -3.75
C ASN A 346 -8.59 -3.97 -3.03
N THR A 347 -7.30 -3.91 -2.72
CA THR A 347 -6.59 -4.85 -1.87
C THR A 347 -6.34 -4.21 -0.51
N TYR A 348 -6.53 -4.96 0.59
CA TYR A 348 -6.49 -4.41 1.94
C TYR A 348 -5.80 -5.35 2.92
N PHE A 349 -5.19 -4.77 3.94
CA PHE A 349 -4.64 -5.52 5.07
C PHE A 349 -4.81 -4.74 6.37
N TRP A 350 -4.80 -5.47 7.48
CA TRP A 350 -4.64 -4.89 8.81
C TRP A 350 -3.75 -5.77 9.69
N ILE A 351 -3.17 -5.15 10.69
CA ILE A 351 -2.37 -5.80 11.72
C ILE A 351 -2.83 -5.23 13.05
N ASP A 352 -3.27 -6.07 13.94
CA ASP A 352 -3.71 -5.71 15.29
C ASP A 352 -2.78 -6.39 16.32
N PRO A 353 -1.71 -5.69 16.73
CA PRO A 353 -0.74 -6.27 17.67
C PRO A 353 -1.34 -6.56 19.04
N ALA A 354 -2.37 -5.79 19.47
CA ALA A 354 -3.01 -5.96 20.77
C ALA A 354 -3.86 -7.24 20.82
N SER A 355 -4.65 -7.50 19.78
CA SER A 355 -5.42 -8.74 19.65
C SER A 355 -4.58 -9.91 19.13
N GLY A 356 -3.38 -9.65 18.59
CA GLY A 356 -2.51 -10.66 18.02
C GLY A 356 -2.99 -11.20 16.66
N ILE A 357 -3.74 -10.39 15.89
CA ILE A 357 -4.42 -10.79 14.65
C ILE A 357 -3.95 -9.91 13.49
N ALA A 358 -3.80 -10.52 12.34
CA ALA A 358 -3.65 -9.83 11.06
C ALA A 358 -4.61 -10.43 10.03
N GLY A 359 -5.06 -9.59 9.10
CA GLY A 359 -5.88 -10.03 7.99
C GLY A 359 -5.47 -9.37 6.67
N VAL A 360 -5.72 -10.10 5.60
CA VAL A 360 -5.47 -9.69 4.22
C VAL A 360 -6.69 -10.08 3.40
N ILE A 361 -7.20 -9.15 2.60
CA ILE A 361 -8.26 -9.42 1.63
C ILE A 361 -7.89 -8.77 0.30
N LEU A 362 -7.82 -9.58 -0.74
CA LEU A 362 -7.38 -9.17 -2.07
C LEU A 362 -8.51 -9.34 -3.08
N MET A 363 -8.86 -8.25 -3.71
CA MET A 363 -9.70 -8.17 -4.89
C MET A 363 -8.88 -7.50 -6.01
N GLN A 364 -9.41 -7.43 -7.22
CA GLN A 364 -8.69 -6.78 -8.32
C GLN A 364 -9.67 -5.99 -9.18
N LEU A 365 -10.08 -4.86 -8.65
CA LEU A 365 -11.01 -3.97 -9.34
C LEU A 365 -10.76 -2.49 -9.05
N ILE A 366 -11.15 -1.63 -9.96
CA ILE A 366 -11.22 -0.18 -9.85
C ILE A 366 -12.67 0.30 -10.07
N PRO A 367 -13.03 1.49 -9.58
CA PRO A 367 -12.23 2.48 -8.85
C PRO A 367 -11.83 1.99 -7.44
N PHE A 368 -10.74 2.52 -6.92
CA PHE A 368 -10.36 2.33 -5.52
C PHE A 368 -11.42 2.89 -4.57
N ALA A 369 -11.49 2.34 -3.38
CA ALA A 369 -12.54 2.64 -2.39
C ALA A 369 -13.95 2.35 -2.92
N ASP A 370 -14.07 1.31 -3.73
CA ASP A 370 -15.36 0.81 -4.20
C ASP A 370 -16.25 0.44 -3.01
N PRO A 371 -17.50 0.97 -2.94
CA PRO A 371 -18.35 0.76 -1.76
C PRO A 371 -18.64 -0.70 -1.45
N LYS A 372 -18.75 -1.58 -2.49
CA LYS A 372 -18.98 -3.01 -2.30
C LYS A 372 -17.74 -3.71 -1.75
N SER A 373 -16.56 -3.32 -2.22
CA SER A 373 -15.28 -3.80 -1.71
C SER A 373 -15.04 -3.38 -0.26
N LEU A 374 -15.35 -2.13 0.10
CA LEU A 374 -15.25 -1.65 1.49
C LEU A 374 -16.24 -2.36 2.42
N GLN A 375 -17.47 -2.61 1.96
CA GLN A 375 -18.46 -3.38 2.71
C GLN A 375 -17.99 -4.82 2.94
N LEU A 376 -17.35 -5.44 1.93
CA LEU A 376 -16.82 -6.79 2.04
C LEU A 376 -15.64 -6.83 3.03
N LEU A 377 -14.74 -5.85 2.98
CA LEU A 377 -13.65 -5.69 3.96
C LEU A 377 -14.21 -5.61 5.39
N ASP A 378 -15.19 -4.72 5.65
CA ASP A 378 -15.80 -4.57 6.99
C ASP A 378 -16.45 -5.86 7.47
N SER A 379 -17.18 -6.55 6.58
CA SER A 379 -17.85 -7.81 6.90
C SER A 379 -16.86 -8.94 7.18
N PHE A 380 -15.78 -9.02 6.40
CA PHE A 380 -14.71 -10.01 6.62
C PHE A 380 -13.99 -9.76 7.93
N GLU A 381 -13.63 -8.52 8.20
CA GLU A 381 -12.96 -8.13 9.45
C GLU A 381 -13.83 -8.45 10.67
N ARG A 382 -15.10 -8.02 10.67
CA ARG A 382 -16.06 -8.30 11.74
C ARG A 382 -16.22 -9.79 11.98
N ALA A 383 -16.45 -10.57 10.92
CA ALA A 383 -16.59 -12.02 11.04
C ALA A 383 -15.32 -12.70 11.56
N THR A 384 -14.15 -12.15 11.24
CA THR A 384 -12.86 -12.63 11.77
C THR A 384 -12.77 -12.43 13.28
N TYR A 385 -13.09 -11.26 13.79
CA TYR A 385 -13.06 -10.99 15.25
C TYR A 385 -14.15 -11.76 16.00
N GLU A 386 -15.37 -11.86 15.45
CA GLU A 386 -16.45 -12.65 16.04
C GLU A 386 -16.13 -14.16 16.09
N ALA A 387 -15.33 -14.67 15.15
CA ALA A 387 -14.91 -16.07 15.15
C ALA A 387 -13.87 -16.40 16.26
N LEU A 388 -13.26 -15.40 16.86
CA LEU A 388 -12.20 -15.52 17.87
C LEU A 388 -12.69 -15.28 19.30
N THR A 389 -13.89 -14.71 19.45
CA THR A 389 -14.61 -14.57 20.74
C THR A 389 -15.54 -15.76 20.98
#